data_998c92a7614c206b13a414a3db2e6547
#
_entry.id   998c92a7614c206b13a414a3db2e6547
#
_cell.length_a   1.000
_cell.length_b   1.000
_cell.length_c   1.000
_cell.angle_alpha   90.00
_cell.angle_beta   90.00
_cell.angle_gamma   90.00
#
_symmetry.space_group_name_H-M   'P 1'
#
loop_
_entity.id
_entity.type
_entity.pdbx_description
1 polymer ?
#
loop_
_entity_poly.entity_id
_entity_poly.type
_entity_poly.pdbx_seq_one_letter_code
_entity_poly.pdbx_strand_id
1 'polypeptide(L)'
;MTKRDFFWKIGYLAIAGGVFLIDQSSKAWAVRRLRFGEDMSVISGFLNFAYAQNTGIAFSMLDDHGDGGRWGLSIVAMFAGALVLYFFWRTPRSDDRMLGSLALLLAGIAGNVTDRLRLGFVVDFIDVQFGSWHYPTFNVADMAIVCGASLLILDMFLSKKRSQNSEIRSQNSEV
;
A
#
# COMPACT_ATOMS: atom_id res chain seq x y z
N MET A 1 15.59 19.77 -11.16
CA MET A 1 14.23 19.36 -11.56
C MET A 1 13.66 20.40 -12.48
N THR A 2 13.27 20.03 -13.70
CA THR A 2 12.65 20.98 -14.65
C THR A 2 11.17 21.17 -14.31
N LYS A 3 10.54 22.26 -14.83
CA LYS A 3 9.08 22.44 -14.68
C LYS A 3 8.29 21.21 -15.20
N ARG A 4 8.74 20.61 -16.31
CA ARG A 4 8.13 19.44 -16.91
C ARG A 4 8.23 18.20 -16.00
N ASP A 5 9.35 18.00 -15.31
CA ASP A 5 9.51 16.89 -14.35
C ASP A 5 8.57 17.06 -13.15
N PHE A 6 8.38 18.29 -12.69
CA PHE A 6 7.46 18.60 -11.60
C PHE A 6 6.02 18.24 -11.97
N PHE A 7 5.49 18.72 -13.10
CA PHE A 7 4.11 18.43 -13.53
C PHE A 7 3.89 16.93 -13.77
N TRP A 8 4.89 16.23 -14.29
CA TRP A 8 4.81 14.78 -14.47
C TRP A 8 4.63 14.03 -13.14
N LYS A 9 5.41 14.40 -12.14
CA LYS A 9 5.29 13.84 -10.78
C LYS A 9 3.96 14.18 -10.10
N ILE A 10 3.42 15.37 -10.34
CA ILE A 10 2.08 15.73 -9.85
C ILE A 10 1.01 14.79 -10.40
N GLY A 11 1.13 14.31 -11.63
CA GLY A 11 0.22 13.30 -12.18
C GLY A 11 0.19 12.00 -11.34
N TYR A 12 1.36 11.50 -10.93
CA TYR A 12 1.45 10.34 -10.05
C TYR A 12 0.92 10.61 -8.64
N LEU A 13 1.15 11.80 -8.10
CA LEU A 13 0.57 12.20 -6.81
C LEU A 13 -0.96 12.34 -6.89
N ALA A 14 -1.50 12.74 -8.04
CA ALA A 14 -2.95 12.75 -8.26
C ALA A 14 -3.52 11.32 -8.27
N ILE A 15 -2.82 10.35 -8.88
CA ILE A 15 -3.18 8.92 -8.79
C ILE A 15 -3.13 8.45 -7.34
N ALA A 16 -2.07 8.76 -6.60
CA ALA A 16 -1.97 8.42 -5.17
C ALA A 16 -3.12 9.03 -4.36
N GLY A 17 -3.48 10.29 -4.63
CA GLY A 17 -4.63 10.96 -4.03
C GLY A 17 -5.95 10.28 -4.36
N GLY A 18 -6.14 9.85 -5.61
CA GLY A 18 -7.32 9.08 -6.03
C GLY A 18 -7.44 7.75 -5.28
N VAL A 19 -6.36 6.97 -5.18
CA VAL A 19 -6.33 5.71 -4.43
C VAL A 19 -6.59 5.94 -2.94
N PHE A 20 -6.00 6.97 -2.35
CA PHE A 20 -6.27 7.37 -0.96
C PHE A 20 -7.76 7.72 -0.74
N LEU A 21 -8.36 8.47 -1.65
CA LEU A 21 -9.79 8.82 -1.55
C LEU A 21 -10.69 7.58 -1.68
N ILE A 22 -10.36 6.65 -2.56
CA ILE A 22 -11.07 5.37 -2.70
C ILE A 22 -10.95 4.57 -1.40
N ASP A 23 -9.75 4.47 -0.83
CA ASP A 23 -9.51 3.78 0.45
C ASP A 23 -10.37 4.39 1.56
N GLN A 24 -10.25 5.69 1.80
CA GLN A 24 -10.97 6.36 2.89
C GLN A 24 -12.50 6.35 2.69
N SER A 25 -12.97 6.44 1.44
CA SER A 25 -14.39 6.37 1.12
C SER A 25 -14.96 4.96 1.34
N SER A 26 -14.23 3.92 0.93
CA SER A 26 -14.64 2.52 1.13
C SER A 26 -14.62 2.14 2.62
N LYS A 27 -13.62 2.57 3.39
CA LYS A 27 -13.59 2.41 4.85
C LYS A 27 -14.76 3.12 5.54
N ALA A 28 -15.03 4.37 5.14
CA ALA A 28 -16.19 5.09 5.67
C ALA A 28 -17.53 4.44 5.31
N TRP A 29 -17.63 3.81 4.15
CA TRP A 29 -18.77 2.99 3.76
C TRP A 29 -18.87 1.74 4.64
N ALA A 30 -17.77 1.02 4.84
CA ALA A 30 -17.72 -0.18 5.67
C ALA A 30 -18.18 0.09 7.10
N VAL A 31 -17.64 1.14 7.74
CA VAL A 31 -18.05 1.56 9.09
C VAL A 31 -19.55 1.87 9.20
N ARG A 32 -20.14 2.43 8.14
CA ARG A 32 -21.57 2.81 8.16
C ARG A 32 -22.53 1.66 7.84
N ARG A 33 -22.09 0.69 7.06
CA ARG A 33 -22.99 -0.35 6.49
C ARG A 33 -22.77 -1.73 7.10
N LEU A 34 -21.56 -2.04 7.54
CA LEU A 34 -21.25 -3.33 8.11
C LEU A 34 -21.37 -3.26 9.64
N ARG A 35 -21.99 -4.24 10.23
CA ARG A 35 -22.03 -4.39 11.69
C ARG A 35 -20.90 -5.29 12.15
N PHE A 36 -20.39 -5.02 13.32
CA PHE A 36 -19.35 -5.85 13.91
C PHE A 36 -19.88 -7.28 14.14
N GLY A 37 -19.19 -8.27 13.53
CA GLY A 37 -19.58 -9.68 13.61
C GLY A 37 -20.66 -10.13 12.62
N GLU A 38 -21.10 -9.28 11.70
CA GLU A 38 -22.02 -9.64 10.61
C GLU A 38 -21.31 -9.47 9.27
N ASP A 39 -21.20 -10.55 8.49
CA ASP A 39 -20.58 -10.56 7.18
C ASP A 39 -21.63 -10.35 6.08
N MET A 40 -21.28 -9.50 5.11
CA MET A 40 -22.07 -9.33 3.89
C MET A 40 -21.43 -10.16 2.78
N SER A 41 -22.07 -11.26 2.38
CA SER A 41 -21.57 -12.07 1.27
C SER A 41 -21.75 -11.35 -0.06
N VAL A 42 -20.65 -11.21 -0.81
CA VAL A 42 -20.60 -10.65 -2.17
C VAL A 42 -20.53 -11.77 -3.20
N ILE A 43 -19.65 -12.76 -2.96
CA ILE A 43 -19.54 -13.99 -3.74
C ILE A 43 -19.56 -15.13 -2.74
N SER A 44 -20.65 -15.91 -2.77
CA SER A 44 -20.85 -17.01 -1.82
C SER A 44 -19.66 -17.97 -1.76
N GLY A 45 -19.14 -18.19 -0.55
CA GLY A 45 -18.01 -19.06 -0.29
C GLY A 45 -16.64 -18.55 -0.73
N PHE A 46 -16.54 -17.27 -1.20
CA PHE A 46 -15.28 -16.71 -1.65
C PHE A 46 -15.00 -15.28 -1.17
N LEU A 47 -15.94 -14.35 -1.34
CA LEU A 47 -15.71 -12.94 -1.02
C LEU A 47 -16.83 -12.40 -0.15
N ASN A 48 -16.47 -11.87 1.00
CA ASN A 48 -17.37 -11.19 1.90
C ASN A 48 -16.87 -9.79 2.23
N PHE A 49 -17.77 -8.93 2.68
CA PHE A 49 -17.41 -7.73 3.40
C PHE A 49 -17.70 -7.93 4.88
N ALA A 50 -16.67 -7.81 5.70
CA ALA A 50 -16.70 -7.95 7.16
C ALA A 50 -16.04 -6.74 7.81
N TYR A 51 -16.63 -6.18 8.88
CA TYR A 51 -16.00 -5.06 9.59
C TYR A 51 -15.01 -5.57 10.64
N ALA A 52 -13.75 -5.25 10.49
CA ALA A 52 -12.69 -5.56 11.43
C ALA A 52 -11.89 -4.31 11.83
N GLN A 53 -11.46 -4.27 13.09
CA GLN A 53 -10.57 -3.23 13.63
C GLN A 53 -9.17 -3.81 13.82
N ASN A 54 -8.22 -3.37 13.00
CA ASN A 54 -6.84 -3.84 13.05
C ASN A 54 -5.99 -2.90 13.91
N THR A 55 -5.79 -3.26 15.16
CA THR A 55 -4.95 -2.53 16.12
C THR A 55 -3.47 -2.85 15.97
N GLY A 56 -3.09 -3.85 15.16
CA GLY A 56 -1.72 -4.32 15.04
C GLY A 56 -1.31 -5.19 16.24
N ILE A 57 -2.00 -6.31 16.45
CA ILE A 57 -1.95 -7.22 17.62
C ILE A 57 -0.54 -7.55 18.09
N ALA A 58 0.46 -7.65 17.21
CA ALA A 58 1.84 -7.93 17.59
C ALA A 58 2.44 -6.89 18.58
N PHE A 59 1.95 -5.65 18.54
CA PHE A 59 2.40 -4.57 19.43
C PHE A 59 1.46 -4.34 20.63
N SER A 60 0.17 -4.68 20.53
CA SER A 60 -0.75 -4.58 21.66
C SER A 60 -0.50 -5.65 22.73
N MET A 61 0.23 -6.74 22.41
CA MET A 61 0.70 -7.72 23.40
C MET A 61 1.84 -7.17 24.29
N LEU A 62 2.44 -6.04 23.93
CA LEU A 62 3.55 -5.42 24.69
C LEU A 62 3.11 -4.24 25.55
N ASP A 63 1.84 -3.84 25.49
CA ASP A 63 1.34 -2.67 26.20
C ASP A 63 -0.08 -2.95 26.74
N ASP A 64 -0.20 -3.03 28.06
CA ASP A 64 -1.47 -3.24 28.78
C ASP A 64 -2.50 -2.11 28.54
N HIS A 65 -2.08 -0.97 27.98
CA HIS A 65 -2.92 0.20 27.74
C HIS A 65 -3.28 0.44 26.26
N GLY A 66 -2.81 -0.40 25.32
CA GLY A 66 -3.24 -0.37 23.89
C GLY A 66 -2.74 0.81 23.03
N ASP A 67 -2.19 1.85 23.61
CA ASP A 67 -1.75 3.06 22.90
C ASP A 67 -0.33 2.92 22.31
N GLY A 68 0.55 2.16 22.92
CA GLY A 68 1.93 1.97 22.48
C GLY A 68 2.02 1.32 21.08
N GLY A 69 1.19 0.32 20.82
CA GLY A 69 1.11 -0.34 19.50
C GLY A 69 0.66 0.61 18.40
N ARG A 70 -0.36 1.43 18.68
CA ARG A 70 -0.87 2.45 17.75
C ARG A 70 0.22 3.46 17.34
N TRP A 71 0.90 4.04 18.33
CA TRP A 71 1.91 5.07 18.07
C TRP A 71 3.17 4.47 17.44
N GLY A 72 3.63 3.30 17.90
CA GLY A 72 4.77 2.61 17.34
C GLY A 72 4.57 2.31 15.84
N LEU A 73 3.45 1.68 15.47
CA LEU A 73 3.12 1.40 14.08
C LEU A 73 2.93 2.68 13.24
N SER A 74 2.34 3.73 13.81
CA SER A 74 2.17 5.00 13.11
C SER A 74 3.52 5.66 12.82
N ILE A 75 4.44 5.68 13.77
CA ILE A 75 5.79 6.26 13.61
C ILE A 75 6.56 5.48 12.54
N VAL A 76 6.56 4.15 12.60
CA VAL A 76 7.24 3.31 11.59
C VAL A 76 6.65 3.55 10.21
N ALA A 77 5.32 3.60 10.09
CA ALA A 77 4.65 3.85 8.81
C ALA A 77 4.92 5.27 8.28
N MET A 78 4.94 6.29 9.15
CA MET A 78 5.29 7.66 8.75
C MET A 78 6.75 7.75 8.29
N PHE A 79 7.67 7.08 8.97
CA PHE A 79 9.07 7.01 8.55
C PHE A 79 9.21 6.32 7.19
N ALA A 80 8.55 5.17 6.99
CA ALA A 80 8.50 4.49 5.71
C ALA A 80 7.91 5.40 4.61
N GLY A 81 6.82 6.10 4.90
CA GLY A 81 6.21 7.07 3.99
C GLY A 81 7.16 8.21 3.61
N ALA A 82 7.91 8.73 4.57
CA ALA A 82 8.92 9.76 4.31
C ALA A 82 10.06 9.25 3.41
N LEU A 83 10.53 8.02 3.61
CA LEU A 83 11.50 7.37 2.73
C LEU A 83 10.96 7.17 1.32
N VAL A 84 9.72 6.67 1.18
CA VAL A 84 9.07 6.49 -0.12
C VAL A 84 8.91 7.83 -0.84
N LEU A 85 8.51 8.88 -0.11
CA LEU A 85 8.40 10.24 -0.65
C LEU A 85 9.76 10.79 -1.08
N TYR A 86 10.82 10.57 -0.31
CA TYR A 86 12.18 10.92 -0.67
C TYR A 86 12.61 10.24 -1.97
N PHE A 87 12.44 8.92 -2.09
CA PHE A 87 12.76 8.20 -3.32
C PHE A 87 11.88 8.64 -4.49
N PHE A 88 10.60 8.91 -4.26
CA PHE A 88 9.71 9.46 -5.30
C PHE A 88 10.27 10.74 -5.91
N TRP A 89 10.77 11.68 -5.08
CA TRP A 89 11.37 12.91 -5.59
C TRP A 89 12.74 12.70 -6.25
N ARG A 90 13.49 11.69 -5.84
CA ARG A 90 14.80 11.33 -6.43
C ARG A 90 14.69 10.55 -7.74
N THR A 91 13.59 9.83 -7.94
CA THR A 91 13.36 9.02 -9.15
C THR A 91 13.28 9.92 -10.40
N PRO A 92 14.01 9.59 -11.49
CA PRO A 92 13.91 10.34 -12.74
C PRO A 92 12.52 10.14 -13.36
N ARG A 93 12.05 11.16 -14.11
CA ARG A 93 10.71 11.11 -14.72
C ARG A 93 10.59 10.04 -15.80
N SER A 94 11.70 9.55 -16.36
CA SER A 94 11.72 8.48 -17.35
C SER A 94 11.43 7.09 -16.75
N ASP A 95 11.39 6.99 -15.42
CA ASP A 95 11.13 5.74 -14.71
C ASP A 95 9.68 5.72 -14.20
N ASP A 96 8.75 5.54 -15.14
CA ASP A 96 7.32 5.54 -14.87
C ASP A 96 6.90 4.38 -13.96
N ARG A 97 7.57 3.22 -14.05
CA ARG A 97 7.25 2.07 -13.21
C ARG A 97 7.58 2.34 -11.75
N MET A 98 8.78 2.84 -11.50
CA MET A 98 9.21 3.24 -10.16
C MET A 98 8.31 4.33 -9.58
N LEU A 99 7.99 5.37 -10.37
CA LEU A 99 7.09 6.45 -9.94
C LEU A 99 5.69 5.94 -9.61
N GLY A 100 5.12 5.06 -10.45
CA GLY A 100 3.81 4.44 -10.20
C GLY A 100 3.80 3.57 -8.94
N SER A 101 4.84 2.74 -8.76
CA SER A 101 5.00 1.89 -7.58
C SER A 101 5.07 2.72 -6.30
N LEU A 102 5.91 3.76 -6.29
CA LEU A 102 6.08 4.65 -5.14
C LEU A 102 4.80 5.45 -4.85
N ALA A 103 4.04 5.84 -5.87
CA ALA A 103 2.75 6.53 -5.70
C ALA A 103 1.71 5.62 -5.03
N LEU A 104 1.64 4.34 -5.41
CA LEU A 104 0.76 3.36 -4.76
C LEU A 104 1.15 3.11 -3.30
N LEU A 105 2.45 2.97 -3.03
CA LEU A 105 2.96 2.84 -1.65
C LEU A 105 2.60 4.06 -0.80
N LEU A 106 2.78 5.28 -1.33
CA LEU A 106 2.40 6.51 -0.62
C LEU A 106 0.91 6.54 -0.30
N ALA A 107 0.06 6.18 -1.26
CA ALA A 107 -1.39 6.16 -1.07
C ALA A 107 -1.80 5.19 0.05
N GLY A 108 -1.29 3.95 0.02
CA GLY A 108 -1.63 2.94 1.02
C GLY A 108 -1.07 3.26 2.40
N ILE A 109 0.17 3.72 2.50
CA ILE A 109 0.75 4.18 3.78
C ILE A 109 -0.08 5.33 4.35
N ALA A 110 -0.41 6.34 3.54
CA ALA A 110 -1.21 7.47 3.98
C ALA A 110 -2.61 7.04 4.45
N GLY A 111 -3.26 6.10 3.76
CA GLY A 111 -4.57 5.55 4.14
C GLY A 111 -4.54 4.93 5.54
N ASN A 112 -3.63 3.99 5.76
CA ASN A 112 -3.53 3.27 7.04
C ASN A 112 -2.99 4.13 8.18
N VAL A 113 -2.11 5.11 7.91
CA VAL A 113 -1.67 6.10 8.91
C VAL A 113 -2.82 7.01 9.32
N THR A 114 -3.61 7.48 8.34
CA THR A 114 -4.78 8.34 8.62
C THR A 114 -5.76 7.66 9.59
N ASP A 115 -6.06 6.38 9.37
CA ASP A 115 -6.94 5.62 10.26
C ASP A 115 -6.35 5.53 11.67
N ARG A 116 -5.09 5.14 11.83
CA ARG A 116 -4.43 5.02 13.13
C ARG A 116 -4.40 6.34 13.89
N LEU A 117 -4.16 7.45 13.20
CA LEU A 117 -4.14 8.78 13.84
C LEU A 117 -5.53 9.23 14.27
N ARG A 118 -6.58 8.93 13.48
CA ARG A 118 -7.96 9.37 13.73
C ARG A 118 -8.74 8.43 14.64
N LEU A 119 -8.60 7.13 14.42
CA LEU A 119 -9.45 6.11 15.05
C LEU A 119 -8.71 5.28 16.11
N GLY A 120 -7.37 5.19 16.02
CA GLY A 120 -6.56 4.32 16.86
C GLY A 120 -6.31 2.93 16.29
N PHE A 121 -7.00 2.56 15.22
CA PHE A 121 -6.90 1.28 14.52
C PHE A 121 -7.05 1.50 13.02
N VAL A 122 -6.76 0.49 12.22
CA VAL A 122 -7.06 0.48 10.78
C VAL A 122 -8.39 -0.23 10.55
N VAL A 123 -9.23 0.33 9.67
CA VAL A 123 -10.47 -0.30 9.24
C VAL A 123 -10.18 -1.29 8.13
N ASP A 124 -10.38 -2.58 8.40
CA ASP A 124 -10.31 -3.66 7.42
C ASP A 124 -11.72 -4.17 7.13
N PHE A 125 -12.00 -4.50 5.85
CA PHE A 125 -13.36 -4.87 5.49
C PHE A 125 -13.47 -5.87 4.33
N ILE A 126 -12.37 -6.24 3.66
CA ILE A 126 -12.36 -7.24 2.60
C ILE A 126 -11.97 -8.57 3.22
N ASP A 127 -12.89 -9.54 3.21
CA ASP A 127 -12.68 -10.89 3.70
C ASP A 127 -12.72 -11.88 2.54
N VAL A 128 -11.61 -12.57 2.31
CA VAL A 128 -11.49 -13.62 1.28
C VAL A 128 -11.49 -14.97 1.95
N GLN A 129 -12.44 -15.80 1.55
CA GLN A 129 -12.69 -17.13 2.12
C GLN A 129 -12.34 -18.25 1.14
N PHE A 130 -11.74 -19.32 1.64
CA PHE A 130 -11.47 -20.55 0.91
C PHE A 130 -11.97 -21.74 1.72
N GLY A 131 -13.21 -22.17 1.46
CA GLY A 131 -13.86 -23.18 2.30
C GLY A 131 -14.11 -22.66 3.72
N SER A 132 -13.53 -23.29 4.73
CA SER A 132 -13.59 -22.85 6.13
C SER A 132 -12.46 -21.92 6.56
N TRP A 133 -11.49 -21.65 5.67
CA TRP A 133 -10.35 -20.79 5.97
C TRP A 133 -10.57 -19.38 5.42
N HIS A 134 -10.31 -18.37 6.27
CA HIS A 134 -10.37 -16.97 5.91
C HIS A 134 -8.97 -16.37 5.85
N TYR A 135 -8.69 -15.65 4.78
CA TYR A 135 -7.52 -14.79 4.73
C TYR A 135 -7.72 -13.62 5.72
N PRO A 136 -6.68 -13.14 6.42
CA PRO A 136 -6.83 -11.97 7.26
C PRO A 136 -7.50 -10.81 6.52
N THR A 137 -8.52 -10.20 7.11
CA THR A 137 -9.23 -9.07 6.50
C THR A 137 -8.27 -7.94 6.17
N PHE A 138 -8.52 -7.25 5.06
CA PHE A 138 -7.68 -6.16 4.56
C PHE A 138 -8.53 -5.05 3.93
N ASN A 139 -7.88 -4.01 3.41
CA ASN A 139 -8.51 -2.83 2.84
C ASN A 139 -7.84 -2.40 1.52
N VAL A 140 -8.32 -1.29 0.92
CA VAL A 140 -7.78 -0.77 -0.34
C VAL A 140 -6.35 -0.24 -0.17
N ALA A 141 -6.01 0.34 0.99
CA ALA A 141 -4.64 0.80 1.28
C ALA A 141 -3.64 -0.36 1.28
N ASP A 142 -4.02 -1.52 1.85
CA ASP A 142 -3.18 -2.73 1.86
C ASP A 142 -2.98 -3.26 0.44
N MET A 143 -4.04 -3.27 -0.37
CA MET A 143 -3.93 -3.62 -1.80
C MET A 143 -2.94 -2.70 -2.52
N ALA A 144 -3.01 -1.40 -2.28
CA ALA A 144 -2.10 -0.43 -2.89
C ALA A 144 -0.64 -0.66 -2.45
N ILE A 145 -0.39 -0.97 -1.16
CA ILE A 145 0.94 -1.31 -0.65
C ILE A 145 1.46 -2.57 -1.32
N VAL A 146 0.67 -3.64 -1.36
CA VAL A 146 1.07 -4.92 -1.96
C VAL A 146 1.34 -4.76 -3.46
N CYS A 147 0.46 -4.08 -4.19
CA CYS A 147 0.66 -3.82 -5.62
C CYS A 147 1.91 -2.96 -5.86
N GLY A 148 2.09 -1.88 -5.10
CA GLY A 148 3.25 -1.01 -5.22
C GLY A 148 4.56 -1.74 -4.93
N ALA A 149 4.63 -2.52 -3.86
CA ALA A 149 5.78 -3.33 -3.51
C ALA A 149 6.08 -4.41 -4.57
N SER A 150 5.06 -5.10 -5.05
CA SER A 150 5.20 -6.11 -6.09
C SER A 150 5.74 -5.54 -7.39
N LEU A 151 5.27 -4.35 -7.80
CA LEU A 151 5.77 -3.65 -8.97
C LEU A 151 7.23 -3.21 -8.81
N LEU A 152 7.63 -2.75 -7.62
CA LEU A 152 9.05 -2.42 -7.33
C LEU A 152 9.93 -3.65 -7.45
N ILE A 153 9.53 -4.76 -6.85
CA ILE A 153 10.28 -6.02 -6.91
C ILE A 153 10.40 -6.49 -8.36
N LEU A 154 9.31 -6.47 -9.11
CA LEU A 154 9.31 -6.85 -10.52
C LEU A 154 10.25 -5.97 -11.34
N ASP A 155 10.23 -4.66 -11.13
CA ASP A 155 11.11 -3.73 -11.84
C ASP A 155 12.59 -3.98 -11.53
N MET A 156 12.94 -4.28 -10.28
CA MET A 156 14.31 -4.67 -9.90
C MET A 156 14.79 -5.90 -10.68
N PHE A 157 13.96 -6.95 -10.82
CA PHE A 157 14.32 -8.14 -11.57
C PHE A 157 14.48 -7.87 -13.07
N LEU A 158 13.57 -7.07 -13.65
CA LEU A 158 13.61 -6.72 -15.07
C LEU A 158 14.81 -5.83 -15.41
N SER A 159 15.14 -4.89 -14.56
CA SER A 159 16.29 -3.99 -14.74
C SER A 159 17.61 -4.76 -14.66
N LYS A 160 17.76 -5.69 -13.69
CA LYS A 160 18.94 -6.55 -13.57
C LYS A 160 19.15 -7.41 -14.84
N LYS A 161 18.08 -8.01 -15.36
CA LYS A 161 18.15 -8.82 -16.57
C LYS A 161 18.54 -8.00 -17.82
N ARG A 162 18.06 -6.75 -17.89
CA ARG A 162 18.41 -5.81 -18.98
C ARG A 162 19.90 -5.44 -18.95
N SER A 163 20.44 -5.17 -17.78
CA SER A 163 21.86 -4.85 -17.58
C SER A 163 22.76 -6.02 -18.01
N GLN A 164 22.47 -7.24 -17.54
CA GLN A 164 23.22 -8.44 -17.93
C GLN A 164 23.21 -8.70 -19.43
N ASN A 165 22.05 -8.56 -20.09
CA ASN A 165 21.95 -8.75 -21.52
C ASN A 165 22.73 -7.68 -22.31
N SER A 166 22.81 -6.44 -21.82
CA SER A 166 23.60 -5.39 -22.45
C SER A 166 25.10 -5.65 -22.35
N GLU A 167 25.57 -6.15 -21.21
CA GLU A 167 26.98 -6.54 -20.99
C GLU A 167 27.41 -7.70 -21.90
N ILE A 168 26.58 -8.74 -22.00
CA ILE A 168 26.85 -9.89 -22.90
C ILE A 168 26.92 -9.43 -24.36
N ARG A 169 26.04 -8.52 -24.76
CA ARG A 169 26.00 -8.00 -26.13
C ARG A 169 27.21 -7.13 -26.47
N SER A 170 27.71 -6.34 -25.51
CA SER A 170 28.93 -5.54 -25.70
C SER A 170 30.17 -6.43 -25.83
N GLN A 171 30.30 -7.47 -25.00
CA GLN A 171 31.42 -8.43 -25.09
C GLN A 171 31.46 -9.18 -26.42
N ASN A 172 30.29 -9.57 -26.95
CA ASN A 172 30.22 -10.28 -28.25
C ASN A 172 30.44 -9.36 -29.47
N SER A 173 30.45 -8.04 -29.29
CA SER A 173 30.71 -7.07 -30.38
C SER A 173 32.16 -6.64 -30.46
N GLU A 174 32.99 -7.02 -29.49
CA GLU A 174 34.46 -6.74 -29.43
C GLU A 174 35.30 -7.91 -29.92
N VAL A 175 34.69 -9.04 -30.27
CA VAL A 175 35.31 -10.24 -30.87
C VAL A 175 35.02 -10.29 -32.37
#